data_2dc87e631de0164f86777ed54f5f505a
#
_entry.id   2dc87e631de0164f86777ed54f5f505a
#
_cell.length_a   1.000
_cell.length_b   1.000
_cell.length_c   1.000
_cell.angle_alpha   90.00
_cell.angle_beta   90.00
_cell.angle_gamma   90.00
#
_symmetry.space_group_name_H-M   'P 1'
#
loop_
_entity.id
_entity.type
_entity.pdbx_description
1 polymer ?
#
loop_
_entity_poly.entity_id
_entity_poly.type
_entity_poly.pdbx_seq_one_letter_code
_entity_poly.pdbx_strand_id
1 'polypeptide(L)'
;MLSSSLSFQAGAAPKMVSRSAVSMQLAPSVGESTWAPTRVAGGVVPTKGRYEQSLDSAILVQGGSLRTWSYRSPAIEQVQVVLSTEGRPLDADIELWHGPDNTPCKMRVYVENGQLRPFSAVIETPRGPNTVAIRNIGQIEFPIAANVIADHVDNPSVDCIGSSTTIQGGALRTYPFDPSVDSVEVLLKTDGRPLNARIELLQGPNNNKQIIELYTEDGNDRPFFCVLETPGSGNVVRVVNTAPVEFPMTASVVPHSINDAMGSGDVVIGGDAGW
;
A
#
# COMPACT_ATOMS: atom_id res chain seq x y z
N MET A 1 -24.22 -61.81 -56.00
CA MET A 1 -24.79 -60.48 -56.14
C MET A 1 -25.80 -60.32 -55.03
N LEU A 2 -25.43 -59.78 -53.92
CA LEU A 2 -26.30 -59.42 -52.77
C LEU A 2 -26.04 -58.03 -52.36
N SER A 3 -26.98 -57.12 -52.65
CA SER A 3 -27.00 -55.73 -52.31
C SER A 3 -27.66 -55.58 -50.94
N SER A 4 -26.94 -55.16 -49.97
CA SER A 4 -27.46 -54.78 -48.64
C SER A 4 -27.54 -53.26 -48.49
N SER A 5 -28.78 -52.79 -48.46
CA SER A 5 -29.10 -51.39 -48.19
C SER A 5 -29.05 -51.09 -46.67
N LEU A 6 -28.20 -50.18 -46.25
CA LEU A 6 -28.17 -49.62 -44.88
C LEU A 6 -29.09 -48.40 -44.82
N SER A 7 -30.14 -48.48 -44.04
CA SER A 7 -31.02 -47.36 -43.68
C SER A 7 -30.43 -46.57 -42.56
N PHE A 8 -30.22 -45.27 -42.79
CA PHE A 8 -29.83 -44.31 -41.74
C PHE A 8 -31.09 -43.79 -41.04
N GLN A 9 -31.15 -44.00 -39.74
CA GLN A 9 -32.13 -43.38 -38.85
C GLN A 9 -31.68 -42.00 -38.46
N ALA A 10 -32.52 -41.00 -38.74
CA ALA A 10 -32.29 -39.62 -38.34
C ALA A 10 -32.48 -39.44 -36.82
N GLY A 11 -31.42 -39.07 -36.12
CA GLY A 11 -31.44 -38.71 -34.72
C GLY A 11 -31.99 -37.31 -34.50
N ALA A 12 -32.82 -37.12 -33.48
CA ALA A 12 -33.50 -35.91 -33.11
C ALA A 12 -32.50 -34.81 -32.68
N ALA A 13 -32.74 -33.58 -33.14
CA ALA A 13 -31.96 -32.40 -32.77
C ALA A 13 -32.18 -32.01 -31.31
N PRO A 14 -31.14 -31.56 -30.59
CA PRO A 14 -31.27 -31.04 -29.22
C PRO A 14 -31.89 -29.65 -29.23
N LYS A 15 -32.83 -29.44 -28.31
CA LYS A 15 -33.50 -28.17 -28.05
C LYS A 15 -32.48 -27.09 -27.61
N MET A 16 -32.46 -25.99 -28.36
CA MET A 16 -31.73 -24.76 -27.98
C MET A 16 -32.38 -24.17 -26.72
N VAL A 17 -31.59 -24.05 -25.67
CA VAL A 17 -31.89 -23.23 -24.51
C VAL A 17 -31.51 -21.77 -24.84
N SER A 18 -32.48 -20.89 -24.87
CA SER A 18 -32.25 -19.47 -25.07
C SER A 18 -31.45 -18.88 -23.88
N ARG A 19 -30.25 -18.40 -24.14
CA ARG A 19 -29.48 -17.57 -23.20
C ARG A 19 -29.98 -16.14 -23.32
N SER A 20 -30.44 -15.59 -22.22
CA SER A 20 -30.74 -14.17 -22.04
C SER A 20 -29.48 -13.34 -22.36
N ALA A 21 -29.63 -12.38 -23.27
CA ALA A 21 -28.62 -11.41 -23.58
C ALA A 21 -28.41 -10.48 -22.37
N VAL A 22 -27.27 -10.55 -21.71
CA VAL A 22 -26.82 -9.54 -20.78
C VAL A 22 -26.30 -8.37 -21.63
N SER A 23 -27.01 -7.25 -21.56
CA SER A 23 -26.61 -6.00 -22.21
C SER A 23 -25.32 -5.50 -21.53
N MET A 24 -24.20 -5.63 -22.23
CA MET A 24 -22.95 -4.97 -21.88
C MET A 24 -23.04 -3.53 -22.31
N GLN A 25 -23.22 -2.60 -21.36
CA GLN A 25 -22.96 -1.19 -21.61
C GLN A 25 -21.44 -1.00 -21.73
N LEU A 26 -20.99 -0.59 -22.89
CA LEU A 26 -19.62 -0.13 -23.10
C LEU A 26 -19.40 1.13 -22.28
N ALA A 27 -18.48 1.08 -21.33
CA ALA A 27 -17.89 2.26 -20.72
C ALA A 27 -16.92 2.92 -21.71
N PRO A 28 -16.85 4.27 -21.77
CA PRO A 28 -15.96 4.97 -22.69
C PRO A 28 -14.49 4.76 -22.28
N SER A 29 -13.65 4.48 -23.27
CA SER A 29 -12.21 4.48 -23.18
C SER A 29 -11.71 5.88 -22.85
N VAL A 30 -11.09 6.10 -21.72
CA VAL A 30 -10.25 7.27 -21.48
C VAL A 30 -8.94 6.77 -20.88
N GLY A 31 -7.91 6.80 -21.72
CA GLY A 31 -6.54 6.78 -21.24
C GLY A 31 -6.19 8.19 -20.75
N GLU A 32 -5.93 8.26 -19.48
CA GLU A 32 -5.06 9.24 -18.80
C GLU A 32 -5.09 8.86 -17.34
N SER A 33 -3.93 8.44 -16.82
CA SER A 33 -3.69 8.23 -15.40
C SER A 33 -3.72 9.61 -14.71
N THR A 34 -4.91 10.12 -14.52
CA THR A 34 -5.15 11.29 -13.69
C THR A 34 -5.64 10.81 -12.34
N TRP A 35 -4.83 11.00 -11.31
CA TRP A 35 -5.26 11.00 -9.92
C TRP A 35 -6.38 12.05 -9.76
N ALA A 36 -7.61 11.67 -10.07
CA ALA A 36 -8.77 12.51 -9.80
C ALA A 36 -9.25 12.21 -8.37
N PRO A 37 -9.34 13.23 -7.49
CA PRO A 37 -9.85 13.01 -6.15
C PRO A 37 -11.34 12.66 -6.25
N THR A 38 -11.69 11.42 -5.92
CA THR A 38 -13.08 11.07 -5.72
C THR A 38 -13.55 11.78 -4.44
N ARG A 39 -14.32 12.84 -4.60
CA ARG A 39 -15.01 13.49 -3.48
C ARG A 39 -16.01 12.49 -2.90
N VAL A 40 -15.63 11.79 -1.86
CA VAL A 40 -16.56 11.13 -0.96
C VAL A 40 -17.02 12.18 0.03
N ALA A 41 -18.28 12.58 -0.10
CA ALA A 41 -18.90 13.47 0.86
C ALA A 41 -19.05 12.76 2.20
N GLY A 42 -18.44 13.34 3.23
CA GLY A 42 -18.85 13.18 4.62
C GLY A 42 -18.35 11.95 5.36
N GLY A 43 -17.47 12.20 6.31
CA GLY A 43 -17.12 11.32 7.39
C GLY A 43 -15.70 10.78 7.29
N VAL A 44 -14.81 11.40 8.03
CA VAL A 44 -13.50 10.80 8.36
C VAL A 44 -13.79 9.52 9.14
N VAL A 45 -13.75 8.39 8.48
CA VAL A 45 -13.76 7.09 9.16
C VAL A 45 -12.42 6.99 9.89
N PRO A 46 -12.39 6.78 11.22
CA PRO A 46 -11.13 6.66 11.94
C PRO A 46 -10.28 5.58 11.28
N THR A 47 -9.05 5.90 10.95
CA THR A 47 -8.07 5.04 10.26
C THR A 47 -7.97 3.65 10.94
N LYS A 48 -8.13 3.61 12.26
CA LYS A 48 -8.06 2.40 13.07
C LYS A 48 -9.13 1.36 12.72
N GLY A 49 -10.36 1.77 12.36
CA GLY A 49 -11.43 0.83 11.96
C GLY A 49 -11.24 0.22 10.57
N ARG A 50 -10.50 0.89 9.67
CA ARG A 50 -10.26 0.41 8.32
C ARG A 50 -9.23 -0.73 8.29
N TYR A 51 -8.16 -0.64 9.07
CA TYR A 51 -7.17 -1.72 9.21
C TYR A 51 -7.75 -2.95 9.89
N GLU A 52 -8.61 -2.78 10.89
CA GLU A 52 -9.27 -3.88 11.57
C GLU A 52 -10.10 -4.72 10.60
N GLN A 53 -10.90 -4.09 9.72
CA GLN A 53 -11.69 -4.80 8.70
C GLN A 53 -10.82 -5.52 7.67
N SER A 54 -9.69 -4.95 7.27
CA SER A 54 -8.77 -5.59 6.33
C SER A 54 -8.02 -6.77 6.95
N LEU A 55 -7.83 -6.77 8.26
CA LEU A 55 -7.16 -7.84 8.99
C LEU A 55 -8.07 -9.04 9.28
N ASP A 56 -9.39 -8.88 9.27
CA ASP A 56 -10.34 -10.00 9.44
C ASP A 56 -10.20 -11.07 8.34
N SER A 57 -9.75 -10.67 7.14
CA SER A 57 -9.47 -11.57 6.01
C SER A 57 -7.99 -11.89 5.83
N ALA A 58 -7.14 -11.53 6.78
CA ALA A 58 -5.71 -11.71 6.68
C ALA A 58 -5.30 -13.19 6.75
N ILE A 59 -4.27 -13.53 5.99
CA ILE A 59 -3.64 -14.85 5.96
C ILE A 59 -2.38 -14.81 6.82
N LEU A 60 -2.21 -15.81 7.68
CA LEU A 60 -0.99 -15.94 8.46
C LEU A 60 0.17 -16.46 7.58
N VAL A 61 1.25 -15.69 7.55
CA VAL A 61 2.51 -16.03 6.89
C VAL A 61 3.53 -16.38 7.97
N GLN A 62 3.85 -17.67 8.10
CA GLN A 62 4.83 -18.16 9.09
C GLN A 62 6.24 -17.63 8.78
N GLY A 63 7.08 -17.51 9.80
CA GLY A 63 8.49 -17.15 9.61
C GLY A 63 9.20 -18.06 8.61
N GLY A 64 9.96 -17.47 7.71
CA GLY A 64 10.63 -18.17 6.60
C GLY A 64 9.72 -18.55 5.43
N SER A 65 8.40 -18.32 5.51
CA SER A 65 7.44 -18.68 4.47
C SER A 65 7.18 -17.55 3.47
N LEU A 66 6.72 -17.94 2.29
CA LEU A 66 6.26 -17.05 1.21
C LEU A 66 4.78 -17.29 0.94
N ARG A 67 4.02 -16.21 0.73
CA ARG A 67 2.65 -16.23 0.21
C ARG A 67 2.53 -15.30 -0.98
N THR A 68 1.65 -15.64 -1.93
CA THR A 68 1.44 -14.88 -3.15
C THR A 68 -0.02 -14.59 -3.40
N TRP A 69 -0.32 -13.38 -3.90
CA TRP A 69 -1.63 -12.94 -4.35
C TRP A 69 -1.53 -12.55 -5.82
N SER A 70 -2.26 -13.28 -6.68
CA SER A 70 -2.16 -13.10 -8.14
C SER A 70 -3.40 -12.43 -8.70
N TYR A 71 -3.20 -11.33 -9.40
CA TYR A 71 -4.22 -10.54 -10.06
C TYR A 71 -4.06 -10.68 -11.58
N ARG A 72 -5.03 -11.35 -12.22
CA ARG A 72 -4.99 -11.61 -13.66
C ARG A 72 -5.66 -10.52 -14.48
N SER A 73 -6.59 -9.80 -13.87
CA SER A 73 -7.33 -8.74 -14.55
C SER A 73 -6.47 -7.50 -14.75
N PRO A 74 -6.35 -6.98 -15.98
CA PRO A 74 -5.68 -5.71 -16.23
C PRO A 74 -6.43 -4.49 -15.66
N ALA A 75 -7.68 -4.67 -15.20
CA ALA A 75 -8.46 -3.63 -14.57
C ALA A 75 -8.04 -3.35 -13.11
N ILE A 76 -7.22 -4.22 -12.52
CA ILE A 76 -6.66 -4.00 -11.18
C ILE A 76 -5.32 -3.29 -11.36
N GLU A 77 -5.36 -1.97 -11.23
CA GLU A 77 -4.20 -1.10 -11.42
C GLU A 77 -3.45 -0.79 -10.13
N GLN A 78 -4.10 -1.05 -8.98
CA GLN A 78 -3.54 -0.80 -7.65
C GLN A 78 -3.96 -1.90 -6.68
N VAL A 79 -3.08 -2.22 -5.75
CA VAL A 79 -3.37 -3.07 -4.61
C VAL A 79 -2.78 -2.48 -3.34
N GLN A 80 -3.44 -2.68 -2.22
CA GLN A 80 -2.93 -2.26 -0.92
C GLN A 80 -2.49 -3.48 -0.13
N VAL A 81 -1.26 -3.44 0.35
CA VAL A 81 -0.67 -4.44 1.23
C VAL A 81 -0.80 -3.98 2.67
N VAL A 82 -1.42 -4.80 3.51
CA VAL A 82 -1.54 -4.56 4.94
C VAL A 82 -0.90 -5.72 5.69
N LEU A 83 0.08 -5.39 6.55
CA LEU A 83 0.79 -6.36 7.39
C LEU A 83 0.68 -5.95 8.85
N SER A 84 0.44 -6.93 9.71
CA SER A 84 0.43 -6.72 11.16
C SER A 84 0.98 -7.93 11.92
N THR A 85 1.27 -7.72 13.20
CA THR A 85 1.66 -8.77 14.13
C THR A 85 0.96 -8.57 15.47
N GLU A 86 1.00 -9.57 16.33
CA GLU A 86 0.44 -9.50 17.69
C GLU A 86 1.44 -8.87 18.68
N GLY A 87 1.79 -7.58 18.46
CA GLY A 87 2.71 -6.85 19.33
C GLY A 87 4.18 -7.25 19.21
N ARG A 88 4.55 -8.03 18.18
CA ARG A 88 5.91 -8.51 17.91
C ARG A 88 6.54 -7.74 16.75
N PRO A 89 7.86 -7.82 16.58
CA PRO A 89 8.52 -7.27 15.41
C PRO A 89 7.99 -7.91 14.12
N LEU A 90 7.83 -7.09 13.10
CA LEU A 90 7.47 -7.47 11.75
C LEU A 90 8.73 -7.29 10.88
N ASP A 91 9.12 -8.33 10.14
CA ASP A 91 10.23 -8.30 9.20
C ASP A 91 9.83 -9.06 7.93
N ALA A 92 9.61 -8.33 6.83
CA ALA A 92 9.04 -8.89 5.61
C ALA A 92 9.71 -8.32 4.36
N ASP A 93 9.88 -9.19 3.35
CA ASP A 93 10.14 -8.79 1.98
C ASP A 93 8.83 -8.84 1.19
N ILE A 94 8.56 -7.77 0.44
CA ILE A 94 7.40 -7.64 -0.45
C ILE A 94 7.94 -7.42 -1.85
N GLU A 95 7.49 -8.23 -2.80
CA GLU A 95 7.87 -8.13 -4.19
C GLU A 95 6.64 -8.08 -5.08
N LEU A 96 6.67 -7.24 -6.11
CA LEU A 96 5.73 -7.30 -7.22
C LEU A 96 6.37 -8.06 -8.36
N TRP A 97 5.74 -9.13 -8.80
CA TRP A 97 6.16 -9.91 -9.97
C TRP A 97 5.27 -9.60 -11.16
N HIS A 98 5.87 -9.19 -12.25
CA HIS A 98 5.21 -8.92 -13.51
C HIS A 98 5.73 -9.88 -14.59
N GLY A 99 5.00 -10.98 -14.82
CA GLY A 99 5.48 -12.08 -15.67
C GLY A 99 6.54 -12.94 -14.98
N PRO A 100 7.22 -13.83 -15.74
CA PRO A 100 8.07 -14.87 -15.17
C PRO A 100 9.38 -14.35 -14.58
N ASP A 101 9.95 -13.27 -15.14
CA ASP A 101 11.32 -12.86 -14.85
C ASP A 101 11.46 -11.37 -14.46
N ASN A 102 10.35 -10.64 -14.31
CA ASN A 102 10.40 -9.22 -13.97
C ASN A 102 9.85 -8.96 -12.56
N THR A 103 10.63 -8.25 -11.75
CA THR A 103 10.27 -7.78 -10.41
C THR A 103 10.42 -6.26 -10.34
N PRO A 104 9.41 -5.51 -10.86
CA PRO A 104 9.51 -4.07 -10.99
C PRO A 104 9.44 -3.31 -9.65
N CYS A 105 8.99 -3.95 -8.58
CA CYS A 105 8.94 -3.34 -7.26
C CYS A 105 9.41 -4.35 -6.19
N LYS A 106 10.28 -3.87 -5.29
CA LYS A 106 10.75 -4.61 -4.12
C LYS A 106 10.75 -3.70 -2.91
N MET A 107 10.29 -4.25 -1.79
CA MET A 107 10.32 -3.55 -0.52
C MET A 107 10.81 -4.50 0.57
N ARG A 108 11.64 -3.97 1.46
CA ARG A 108 11.97 -4.59 2.73
C ARG A 108 11.37 -3.75 3.84
N VAL A 109 10.60 -4.38 4.71
CA VAL A 109 9.85 -3.71 5.77
C VAL A 109 10.24 -4.29 7.12
N TYR A 110 10.67 -3.41 8.01
CA TYR A 110 10.86 -3.72 9.42
C TYR A 110 10.00 -2.82 10.28
N VAL A 111 9.27 -3.38 11.23
CA VAL A 111 8.49 -2.64 12.22
C VAL A 111 8.77 -3.23 13.60
N GLU A 112 9.11 -2.41 14.59
CA GLU A 112 9.41 -2.86 15.96
C GLU A 112 8.19 -3.53 16.63
N ASN A 113 7.00 -3.00 16.40
CA ASN A 113 5.74 -3.54 16.93
C ASN A 113 4.64 -3.39 15.87
N GLY A 114 4.33 -4.48 15.18
CA GLY A 114 3.36 -4.48 14.08
C GLY A 114 1.89 -4.40 14.50
N GLN A 115 1.59 -4.42 15.80
CA GLN A 115 0.25 -4.14 16.33
C GLN A 115 0.02 -2.64 16.50
N LEU A 116 1.01 -1.93 17.05
CA LEU A 116 0.94 -0.47 17.23
C LEU A 116 1.11 0.29 15.92
N ARG A 117 1.90 -0.27 14.99
CA ARG A 117 2.23 0.31 13.70
C ARG A 117 2.09 -0.73 12.60
N PRO A 118 0.85 -1.10 12.25
CA PRO A 118 0.65 -1.97 11.09
C PRO A 118 1.23 -1.32 9.84
N PHE A 119 1.87 -2.12 9.00
CA PHE A 119 2.36 -1.64 7.72
C PHE A 119 1.21 -1.56 6.72
N SER A 120 1.09 -0.42 6.05
CA SER A 120 0.13 -0.23 4.97
C SER A 120 0.78 0.54 3.83
N ALA A 121 0.81 -0.06 2.64
CA ALA A 121 1.33 0.58 1.43
C ALA A 121 0.54 0.18 0.20
N VAL A 122 0.43 1.12 -0.73
CA VAL A 122 -0.21 0.91 -2.03
C VAL A 122 0.88 0.62 -3.06
N ILE A 123 0.68 -0.43 -3.84
CA ILE A 123 1.55 -0.85 -4.93
C ILE A 123 0.78 -0.71 -6.24
N GLU A 124 1.34 0.05 -7.18
CA GLU A 124 0.82 0.15 -8.53
C GLU A 124 1.07 -1.14 -9.30
N THR A 125 -0.01 -1.68 -9.89
CA THR A 125 -0.01 -2.95 -10.64
C THR A 125 -0.45 -2.74 -12.09
N PRO A 126 0.12 -1.78 -12.83
CA PRO A 126 -0.33 -1.49 -14.19
C PRO A 126 -0.10 -2.67 -15.12
N ARG A 127 -0.95 -2.80 -16.13
CA ARG A 127 -0.78 -3.73 -17.27
C ARG A 127 -0.67 -5.20 -16.86
N GLY A 128 -1.48 -5.65 -15.91
CA GLY A 128 -1.48 -7.06 -15.45
C GLY A 128 -1.22 -8.12 -16.53
N PRO A 129 -0.91 -9.38 -16.14
CA PRO A 129 -1.07 -9.95 -14.80
C PRO A 129 0.07 -9.60 -13.85
N ASN A 130 -0.29 -9.35 -12.60
CA ASN A 130 0.67 -9.04 -11.54
C ASN A 130 0.49 -10.00 -10.36
N THR A 131 1.57 -10.29 -9.66
CA THR A 131 1.55 -11.10 -8.45
C THR A 131 2.31 -10.38 -7.34
N VAL A 132 1.66 -10.17 -6.21
CA VAL A 132 2.33 -9.68 -5.00
C VAL A 132 2.81 -10.88 -4.21
N ALA A 133 4.08 -10.92 -3.90
CA ALA A 133 4.74 -11.94 -3.09
C ALA A 133 5.18 -11.34 -1.76
N ILE A 134 4.76 -11.93 -0.65
CA ILE A 134 5.12 -11.50 0.71
C ILE A 134 5.85 -12.65 1.38
N ARG A 135 7.09 -12.40 1.75
CA ARG A 135 7.94 -13.33 2.49
C ARG A 135 8.15 -12.82 3.90
N ASN A 136 7.77 -13.61 4.89
CA ASN A 136 8.14 -13.36 6.27
C ASN A 136 9.58 -13.84 6.48
N ILE A 137 10.50 -12.93 6.74
CA ILE A 137 11.93 -13.22 6.99
C ILE A 137 12.28 -13.24 8.47
N GLY A 138 11.28 -12.99 9.33
CA GLY A 138 11.40 -13.16 10.77
C GLY A 138 11.56 -14.62 11.19
N GLN A 139 11.73 -14.82 12.49
CA GLN A 139 11.85 -16.15 13.07
C GLN A 139 10.55 -16.96 12.87
N ILE A 140 10.69 -18.30 12.82
CA ILE A 140 9.57 -19.21 12.54
C ILE A 140 8.39 -19.04 13.53
N GLU A 141 8.69 -18.61 14.74
CA GLU A 141 7.74 -18.42 15.84
C GLU A 141 6.92 -17.11 15.72
N PHE A 142 7.27 -16.25 14.75
CA PHE A 142 6.66 -14.93 14.58
C PHE A 142 5.88 -14.85 13.26
N PRO A 143 4.64 -15.32 13.24
CA PRO A 143 3.80 -15.18 12.05
C PRO A 143 3.41 -13.72 11.84
N ILE A 144 3.24 -13.36 10.57
CA ILE A 144 2.72 -12.07 10.12
C ILE A 144 1.31 -12.30 9.58
N ALA A 145 0.34 -11.51 10.03
CA ALA A 145 -0.96 -11.42 9.41
C ALA A 145 -0.83 -10.51 8.18
N ALA A 146 -1.05 -11.06 6.99
CA ALA A 146 -0.91 -10.37 5.72
C ALA A 146 -2.21 -10.38 4.93
N ASN A 147 -2.59 -9.22 4.39
CA ASN A 147 -3.67 -9.08 3.44
C ASN A 147 -3.23 -8.21 2.25
N VAL A 148 -3.74 -8.55 1.07
CA VAL A 148 -3.56 -7.74 -0.15
C VAL A 148 -4.94 -7.51 -0.73
N ILE A 149 -5.38 -6.25 -0.74
CA ILE A 149 -6.72 -5.84 -1.17
C ILE A 149 -6.62 -5.00 -2.45
N ALA A 150 -7.57 -5.20 -3.36
CA ALA A 150 -7.69 -4.43 -4.60
C ALA A 150 -8.87 -3.46 -4.56
N ASP A 151 -9.81 -3.67 -3.64
CA ASP A 151 -10.98 -2.82 -3.47
C ASP A 151 -10.74 -1.81 -2.34
N HIS A 152 -11.18 -0.58 -2.55
CA HIS A 152 -11.06 0.49 -1.54
C HIS A 152 -9.63 0.79 -1.09
N VAL A 153 -8.72 0.84 -2.04
CA VAL A 153 -7.30 1.19 -1.84
C VAL A 153 -7.19 2.65 -1.36
N ASP A 154 -6.29 2.92 -0.42
CA ASP A 154 -6.00 4.27 0.05
C ASP A 154 -5.37 5.10 -1.06
N ASN A 155 -5.73 6.38 -1.11
CA ASN A 155 -5.18 7.32 -2.10
C ASN A 155 -4.55 8.51 -1.36
N PRO A 156 -3.45 9.08 -1.90
CA PRO A 156 -2.85 10.26 -1.32
C PRO A 156 -3.85 11.42 -1.30
N SER A 157 -3.84 12.18 -0.21
CA SER A 157 -4.66 13.38 -0.05
C SER A 157 -4.22 14.48 -1.03
N VAL A 158 -5.11 15.47 -1.24
CA VAL A 158 -4.80 16.65 -2.07
C VAL A 158 -3.60 17.40 -1.50
N ASP A 159 -3.51 17.50 -0.18
CA ASP A 159 -2.39 18.14 0.50
C ASP A 159 -1.08 17.37 0.30
N CYS A 160 -1.14 16.04 0.30
CA CYS A 160 0.00 15.18 0.01
C CYS A 160 0.49 15.37 -1.44
N ILE A 161 -0.42 15.42 -2.41
CA ILE A 161 -0.08 15.64 -3.81
C ILE A 161 0.52 17.05 -4.03
N GLY A 162 0.00 18.07 -3.32
CA GLY A 162 0.39 19.47 -3.45
C GLY A 162 1.71 19.83 -2.76
N SER A 163 2.17 19.05 -1.77
CA SER A 163 3.31 19.42 -0.91
C SER A 163 4.59 18.65 -1.22
N SER A 164 4.95 18.55 -2.51
CA SER A 164 6.15 17.81 -2.92
C SER A 164 7.45 18.60 -2.73
N THR A 165 8.50 17.90 -2.30
CA THR A 165 9.84 18.44 -2.17
C THR A 165 10.84 17.53 -2.86
N THR A 166 11.78 18.10 -3.62
CA THR A 166 12.84 17.34 -4.29
C THR A 166 13.94 16.96 -3.31
N ILE A 167 14.33 15.69 -3.33
CA ILE A 167 15.46 15.12 -2.59
C ILE A 167 16.47 14.57 -3.61
N GLN A 168 17.67 15.14 -3.63
CA GLN A 168 18.75 14.69 -4.52
C GLN A 168 19.23 13.28 -4.14
N GLY A 169 19.80 12.56 -5.10
CA GLY A 169 20.41 11.25 -4.84
C GLY A 169 21.50 11.35 -3.76
N GLY A 170 21.47 10.43 -2.81
CA GLY A 170 22.34 10.43 -1.63
C GLY A 170 21.95 11.40 -0.52
N ALA A 171 20.94 12.25 -0.73
CA ALA A 171 20.46 13.19 0.29
C ALA A 171 19.33 12.61 1.14
N LEU A 172 19.13 13.23 2.30
CA LEU A 172 18.03 12.89 3.21
C LEU A 172 17.24 14.13 3.61
N ARG A 173 15.99 13.92 4.01
CA ARG A 173 15.14 14.94 4.59
C ARG A 173 14.37 14.39 5.78
N THR A 174 14.21 15.23 6.82
CA THR A 174 13.51 14.87 8.05
C THR A 174 12.28 15.74 8.22
N TYR A 175 11.19 15.10 8.69
CA TYR A 175 9.89 15.70 8.92
C TYR A 175 9.47 15.42 10.37
N PRO A 176 9.61 16.38 11.28
CA PRO A 176 9.12 16.24 12.65
C PRO A 176 7.61 16.47 12.70
N PHE A 177 6.91 15.72 13.54
CA PHE A 177 5.47 15.83 13.73
C PHE A 177 5.10 16.14 15.16
N ASP A 178 4.01 16.91 15.30
CA ASP A 178 3.40 17.20 16.58
C ASP A 178 2.81 15.92 17.21
N PRO A 179 2.76 15.82 18.55
CA PRO A 179 2.14 14.67 19.24
C PRO A 179 0.65 14.42 18.90
N SER A 180 -0.04 15.43 18.39
CA SER A 180 -1.44 15.32 17.93
C SER A 180 -1.59 14.56 16.61
N VAL A 181 -0.50 14.33 15.86
CA VAL A 181 -0.53 13.60 14.59
C VAL A 181 -0.49 12.10 14.84
N ASP A 182 -1.60 11.41 14.58
CA ASP A 182 -1.73 9.96 14.78
C ASP A 182 -1.21 9.14 13.60
N SER A 183 -1.26 9.68 12.39
CA SER A 183 -0.73 9.03 11.19
C SER A 183 -0.26 10.04 10.13
N VAL A 184 0.64 9.58 9.26
CA VAL A 184 1.34 10.39 8.26
C VAL A 184 1.28 9.70 6.90
N GLU A 185 0.94 10.47 5.85
CA GLU A 185 1.04 10.04 4.45
C GLU A 185 2.44 10.29 3.92
N VAL A 186 2.98 9.32 3.21
CA VAL A 186 4.25 9.45 2.48
C VAL A 186 4.02 9.07 1.02
N LEU A 187 4.33 9.99 0.12
CA LEU A 187 4.27 9.78 -1.33
C LEU A 187 5.65 10.07 -1.94
N LEU A 188 6.21 9.09 -2.63
CA LEU A 188 7.50 9.20 -3.32
C LEU A 188 7.31 8.96 -4.82
N LYS A 189 7.92 9.83 -5.65
CA LYS A 189 7.87 9.75 -7.11
C LYS A 189 9.22 10.09 -7.73
N THR A 190 9.42 9.63 -8.96
CA THR A 190 10.48 10.08 -9.85
C THR A 190 9.90 10.53 -11.19
N ASP A 191 10.73 10.96 -12.09
CA ASP A 191 10.39 11.40 -13.46
C ASP A 191 10.46 10.27 -14.51
N GLY A 192 10.17 9.03 -14.13
CA GLY A 192 10.28 7.83 -14.98
C GLY A 192 11.60 7.09 -14.80
N ARG A 193 12.40 7.50 -13.79
CA ARG A 193 13.65 6.82 -13.41
C ARG A 193 13.41 5.84 -12.26
N PRO A 194 14.34 4.91 -12.02
CA PRO A 194 14.24 4.04 -10.85
C PRO A 194 14.16 4.86 -9.56
N LEU A 195 13.23 4.47 -8.69
CA LEU A 195 13.08 5.03 -7.36
C LEU A 195 13.77 4.10 -6.35
N ASN A 196 14.78 4.63 -5.67
CA ASN A 196 15.46 3.96 -4.57
C ASN A 196 15.35 4.85 -3.34
N ALA A 197 14.66 4.39 -2.32
CA ALA A 197 14.42 5.17 -1.13
C ALA A 197 14.48 4.33 0.14
N ARG A 198 14.82 4.98 1.24
CA ARG A 198 14.67 4.45 2.58
C ARG A 198 13.84 5.42 3.42
N ILE A 199 12.76 4.93 3.98
CA ILE A 199 11.89 5.68 4.88
C ILE A 199 12.11 5.14 6.28
N GLU A 200 12.31 6.01 7.24
CA GLU A 200 12.52 5.66 8.65
C GLU A 200 11.56 6.47 9.52
N LEU A 201 10.78 5.78 10.33
CA LEU A 201 10.03 6.40 11.41
C LEU A 201 10.84 6.26 12.70
N LEU A 202 11.22 7.41 13.26
CA LEU A 202 11.97 7.50 14.50
C LEU A 202 11.08 8.04 15.62
N GLN A 203 11.30 7.55 16.82
CA GLN A 203 10.71 8.10 18.04
C GLN A 203 11.80 8.34 19.06
N GLY A 204 12.30 9.58 19.07
CA GLY A 204 13.50 9.96 19.81
C GLY A 204 14.81 9.69 19.03
N PRO A 205 15.97 10.04 19.61
CA PRO A 205 17.27 9.98 18.94
C PRO A 205 17.65 8.52 18.63
N ASN A 206 17.89 8.22 17.34
CA ASN A 206 18.33 6.92 16.84
C ASN A 206 17.42 5.72 17.18
N ASN A 207 16.16 5.96 17.54
CA ASN A 207 15.21 4.93 17.87
C ASN A 207 14.26 4.69 16.69
N ASN A 208 14.66 3.79 15.79
CA ASN A 208 13.89 3.41 14.62
C ASN A 208 12.72 2.50 15.03
N LYS A 209 11.50 2.97 14.79
CA LYS A 209 10.27 2.23 15.01
C LYS A 209 9.81 1.46 13.78
N GLN A 210 10.06 2.03 12.60
CA GLN A 210 9.74 1.41 11.32
C GLN A 210 10.78 1.82 10.28
N ILE A 211 11.16 0.86 9.43
CA ILE A 211 12.09 1.08 8.31
C ILE A 211 11.48 0.42 7.08
N ILE A 212 11.44 1.17 5.99
CA ILE A 212 11.01 0.68 4.68
C ILE A 212 12.14 0.98 3.70
N GLU A 213 12.73 -0.05 3.11
CA GLU A 213 13.66 0.04 1.99
C GLU A 213 12.90 -0.30 0.72
N LEU A 214 12.92 0.61 -0.24
CA LEU A 214 12.10 0.56 -1.44
C LEU A 214 12.96 0.63 -2.69
N TYR A 215 12.63 -0.21 -3.66
CA TYR A 215 13.06 -0.11 -5.04
C TYR A 215 11.86 -0.24 -5.96
N THR A 216 11.71 0.70 -6.92
CA THR A 216 10.84 0.52 -8.08
C THR A 216 11.60 0.83 -9.36
N GLU A 217 11.31 0.08 -10.42
CA GLU A 217 11.96 0.22 -11.73
C GLU A 217 11.66 1.58 -12.37
N ASP A 218 10.45 2.08 -12.19
CA ASP A 218 9.97 3.36 -12.68
C ASP A 218 9.09 4.02 -11.60
N GLY A 219 9.57 5.11 -11.01
CA GLY A 219 8.84 5.79 -9.94
C GLY A 219 7.76 6.77 -10.44
N ASN A 220 7.55 6.90 -11.74
CA ASN A 220 6.41 7.60 -12.33
C ASN A 220 5.24 6.64 -12.59
N ASP A 221 5.52 5.50 -13.22
CA ASP A 221 4.54 4.42 -13.44
C ASP A 221 4.13 3.72 -12.14
N ARG A 222 5.06 3.66 -11.19
CA ARG A 222 4.89 3.00 -9.88
C ARG A 222 5.38 3.92 -8.77
N PRO A 223 4.65 5.02 -8.51
CA PRO A 223 4.90 5.84 -7.34
C PRO A 223 4.67 5.01 -6.08
N PHE A 224 5.40 5.33 -5.04
CA PHE A 224 5.22 4.68 -3.74
C PHE A 224 4.36 5.54 -2.83
N PHE A 225 3.30 4.95 -2.30
CA PHE A 225 2.43 5.58 -1.32
C PHE A 225 2.24 4.67 -0.11
N CYS A 226 2.41 5.22 1.08
CA CYS A 226 2.11 4.51 2.33
C CYS A 226 1.57 5.46 3.40
N VAL A 227 0.88 4.86 4.37
CA VAL A 227 0.46 5.53 5.60
C VAL A 227 1.23 4.93 6.78
N LEU A 228 1.87 5.80 7.56
CA LEU A 228 2.65 5.42 8.75
C LEU A 228 1.88 5.82 10.00
N GLU A 229 1.65 4.88 10.89
CA GLU A 229 1.08 5.15 12.21
C GLU A 229 2.14 5.76 13.12
N THR A 230 1.82 6.92 13.72
CA THR A 230 2.73 7.71 14.56
C THR A 230 2.23 7.86 16.00
N PRO A 231 1.88 6.76 16.70
CA PRO A 231 1.35 6.85 18.04
C PRO A 231 2.37 7.46 19.02
N GLY A 232 1.88 8.32 19.90
CA GLY A 232 2.69 8.97 20.94
C GLY A 232 3.44 10.20 20.44
N SER A 233 4.42 10.67 21.21
CA SER A 233 5.13 11.91 20.96
C SER A 233 6.54 11.68 20.41
N GLY A 234 7.12 12.73 19.79
CA GLY A 234 8.50 12.74 19.29
C GLY A 234 8.71 11.93 18.02
N ASN A 235 7.66 11.76 17.23
CA ASN A 235 7.74 11.07 15.95
C ASN A 235 8.40 11.94 14.89
N VAL A 236 9.35 11.37 14.16
CA VAL A 236 10.06 11.99 13.04
C VAL A 236 10.12 11.02 11.89
N VAL A 237 9.64 11.43 10.72
CA VAL A 237 9.83 10.66 9.47
C VAL A 237 11.09 11.17 8.78
N ARG A 238 12.00 10.27 8.45
CA ARG A 238 13.20 10.53 7.68
C ARG A 238 13.12 9.81 6.35
N VAL A 239 13.25 10.55 5.26
CA VAL A 239 13.24 10.02 3.90
C VAL A 239 14.64 10.20 3.33
N VAL A 240 15.25 9.12 2.91
CA VAL A 240 16.60 9.06 2.31
C VAL A 240 16.47 8.62 0.87
N ASN A 241 16.99 9.40 -0.05
CA ASN A 241 17.18 8.98 -1.44
C ASN A 241 18.48 8.17 -1.53
N THR A 242 18.36 6.86 -1.70
CA THR A 242 19.53 5.96 -1.76
C THR A 242 20.08 5.77 -3.18
N ALA A 243 19.47 6.44 -4.17
CA ALA A 243 19.93 6.43 -5.55
C ALA A 243 21.22 7.28 -5.73
N PRO A 244 21.97 7.11 -6.83
CA PRO A 244 23.04 8.02 -7.23
C PRO A 244 22.60 9.47 -7.36
N VAL A 245 23.56 10.41 -7.29
CA VAL A 245 23.32 11.87 -7.23
C VAL A 245 22.49 12.37 -8.41
N GLU A 246 22.63 11.78 -9.59
CA GLU A 246 21.91 12.13 -10.81
C GLU A 246 20.44 11.68 -10.83
N PHE A 247 19.96 10.96 -9.81
CA PHE A 247 18.58 10.48 -9.72
C PHE A 247 17.83 11.15 -8.58
N PRO A 248 17.34 12.39 -8.78
CA PRO A 248 16.48 13.04 -7.80
C PRO A 248 15.12 12.33 -7.70
N MET A 249 14.52 12.40 -6.53
CA MET A 249 13.13 12.00 -6.30
C MET A 249 12.34 13.16 -5.69
N THR A 250 11.02 13.15 -5.84
CA THR A 250 10.11 14.00 -5.10
C THR A 250 9.49 13.22 -3.95
N ALA A 251 9.43 13.85 -2.79
CA ALA A 251 8.83 13.30 -1.59
C ALA A 251 7.80 14.29 -1.02
N SER A 252 6.62 13.77 -0.71
CA SER A 252 5.58 14.47 0.06
C SER A 252 5.36 13.71 1.35
N VAL A 253 5.42 14.40 2.48
CA VAL A 253 5.21 13.82 3.80
C VAL A 253 4.32 14.77 4.58
N VAL A 254 3.06 14.38 4.82
CA VAL A 254 2.04 15.22 5.42
C VAL A 254 1.25 14.47 6.50
N PRO A 255 0.67 15.15 7.49
CA PRO A 255 -0.25 14.52 8.42
C PRO A 255 -1.45 13.92 7.68
N HIS A 256 -1.82 12.67 8.02
CA HIS A 256 -3.01 12.00 7.51
C HIS A 256 -4.18 12.13 8.49
N SER A 257 -3.95 11.83 9.77
CA SER A 257 -4.94 12.03 10.83
C SER A 257 -4.37 12.80 12.00
N ILE A 258 -5.18 13.70 12.55
CA ILE A 258 -4.83 14.55 13.68
C ILE A 258 -5.85 14.28 14.79
N ASN A 259 -5.36 14.04 16.00
CA ASN A 259 -6.17 13.86 17.19
C ASN A 259 -6.36 15.19 17.91
N ASP A 260 -7.49 15.86 17.65
CA ASP A 260 -7.82 17.15 18.23
C ASP A 260 -7.92 17.12 19.78
N ALA A 261 -8.13 15.94 20.37
CA ALA A 261 -8.22 15.78 21.81
C ALA A 261 -6.87 15.98 22.54
N MET A 262 -5.74 15.82 21.84
CA MET A 262 -4.41 16.08 22.41
C MET A 262 -3.94 17.53 22.22
N GLY A 263 -4.55 18.30 21.31
CA GLY A 263 -4.22 19.70 21.03
C GLY A 263 -4.78 20.71 22.03
N SER A 264 -5.76 20.36 22.84
CA SER A 264 -6.30 21.20 23.91
C SER A 264 -5.69 20.83 25.26
N GLY A 265 -4.35 20.85 25.36
CA GLY A 265 -3.72 20.91 26.67
C GLY A 265 -4.17 22.19 27.36
N ASP A 266 -5.12 22.09 28.29
CA ASP A 266 -5.43 23.15 29.24
C ASP A 266 -4.09 23.62 29.86
N VAL A 267 -3.65 24.79 29.45
CA VAL A 267 -2.63 25.53 30.17
C VAL A 267 -3.28 25.92 31.49
N VAL A 268 -3.11 25.07 32.51
CA VAL A 268 -3.43 25.45 33.87
C VAL A 268 -2.41 26.53 34.22
N ILE A 269 -2.78 27.78 33.99
CA ILE A 269 -2.08 28.92 34.54
C ILE A 269 -2.17 28.75 36.05
N GLY A 270 -1.06 28.42 36.68
CA GLY A 270 -0.97 28.30 38.12
C GLY A 270 -1.51 29.56 38.76
N GLY A 271 -2.59 29.41 39.53
CA GLY A 271 -3.19 30.51 40.23
C GLY A 271 -2.21 31.14 41.18
N ASP A 272 -2.27 32.48 41.25
CA ASP A 272 -1.60 33.33 42.23
C ASP A 272 -1.72 32.75 43.66
N ALA A 273 -0.62 32.39 44.23
CA ALA A 273 -0.53 32.24 45.66
C ALA A 273 -0.53 33.65 46.30
N GLY A 274 -1.75 34.10 46.63
CA GLY A 274 -1.92 35.31 47.41
C GLY A 274 -1.29 35.09 48.80
N TRP A 275 -0.47 36.01 49.17
CA TRP A 275 0.05 36.21 50.55
C TRP A 275 -1.00 36.86 51.40
#